data_9098496adb4093cf9cfc909a24080758
#
_entry.id   9098496adb4093cf9cfc909a24080758
#
_cell.length_a   1.000
_cell.length_b   1.000
_cell.length_c   1.000
_cell.angle_alpha   90.00
_cell.angle_beta   90.00
_cell.angle_gamma   90.00
#
_symmetry.space_group_name_H-M   'P 1'
#
loop_
_entity.id
_entity.type
_entity.pdbx_description
1 polymer ?
#
loop_
_entity_poly.entity_id
_entity_poly.type
_entity_poly.pdbx_seq_one_letter_code
_entity_poly.pdbx_strand_id
1 'polypeptide(L)'
;KEAKKPWIINPRADNLSRLPWLDDIKADLNRAFEDREDKYQGDDIDRWLDSMSYKDLLEKVYGYSPAVTKYFDPIIAISMGGVGCDVYSAYSARELEMPCTRARYVYDSSINEVEMGALSFPGGNTGSFRHIVKYLIPESIKGGKKFEDILFNSINFKALDRPSNPISIRLNSTAIDIRHAGAIDTSKHVIVTYQENGLVKRVKAKTVVSAIGGWVGKHIIKDLPHIITDAYKEFHHSPILVVNVAVRHWRFLNELGISSARWFEGFGNFFSIRRPMDT
;
A
#
# COMPACT_ATOMS: atom_id res chain seq x y z
N LYS A 1 2.63 3.35 44.80
CA LYS A 1 2.31 2.36 43.72
C LYS A 1 2.86 2.97 42.45
N GLU A 2 4.00 2.47 41.94
CA GLU A 2 4.49 2.86 40.62
C GLU A 2 3.42 2.54 39.59
N ALA A 3 3.02 3.53 38.82
CA ALA A 3 2.13 3.32 37.68
C ALA A 3 2.83 2.35 36.74
N LYS A 4 2.24 1.18 36.50
CA LYS A 4 2.74 0.24 35.49
C LYS A 4 2.93 1.02 34.21
N LYS A 5 4.16 1.07 33.68
CA LYS A 5 4.43 1.70 32.39
C LYS A 5 3.55 1.01 31.36
N PRO A 6 2.68 1.71 30.64
CA PRO A 6 1.70 1.08 29.74
C PRO A 6 2.36 0.52 28.48
N TRP A 7 3.65 0.81 28.27
CA TRP A 7 4.39 0.46 27.06
C TRP A 7 5.49 -0.55 27.35
N ILE A 8 5.61 -1.55 26.51
CA ILE A 8 6.73 -2.49 26.48
C ILE A 8 7.68 -2.03 25.38
N ILE A 9 8.82 -1.47 25.79
CA ILE A 9 9.84 -0.95 24.86
C ILE A 9 10.73 -2.12 24.44
N ASN A 10 10.98 -2.24 23.12
CA ASN A 10 11.82 -3.26 22.50
C ASN A 10 11.55 -4.68 23.05
N PRO A 11 10.34 -5.23 22.86
CA PRO A 11 9.96 -6.51 23.47
C PRO A 11 10.87 -7.68 23.09
N ARG A 12 11.57 -7.61 21.96
CA ARG A 12 12.51 -8.63 21.50
C ARG A 12 13.84 -8.63 22.27
N ALA A 13 14.21 -7.51 22.91
CA ALA A 13 15.48 -7.40 23.62
C ALA A 13 15.61 -8.35 24.82
N ASP A 14 14.47 -8.84 25.34
CA ASP A 14 14.41 -9.77 26.48
C ASP A 14 13.60 -11.04 26.14
N ASN A 15 13.68 -11.49 24.92
CA ASN A 15 12.98 -12.67 24.41
C ASN A 15 11.48 -12.65 24.71
N LEU A 16 10.86 -11.47 24.58
CA LEU A 16 9.42 -11.26 24.75
C LEU A 16 8.92 -11.52 26.20
N SER A 17 9.81 -11.62 27.18
CA SER A 17 9.45 -12.01 28.56
C SER A 17 8.40 -11.11 29.20
N ARG A 18 8.39 -9.81 28.84
CA ARG A 18 7.46 -8.81 29.37
C ARG A 18 6.09 -8.79 28.68
N LEU A 19 5.91 -9.53 27.58
CA LEU A 19 4.60 -9.60 26.94
C LEU A 19 3.60 -10.33 27.84
N PRO A 20 2.34 -9.85 27.93
CA PRO A 20 1.31 -10.46 28.79
C PRO A 20 0.68 -11.70 28.13
N TRP A 21 1.50 -12.53 27.48
CA TRP A 21 1.08 -13.73 26.79
C TRP A 21 1.60 -14.98 27.49
N LEU A 22 1.01 -16.13 27.18
CA LEU A 22 1.44 -17.42 27.70
C LEU A 22 2.85 -17.76 27.22
N ASP A 23 3.58 -18.51 28.00
CA ASP A 23 4.99 -18.78 27.76
C ASP A 23 5.22 -19.68 26.52
N ASP A 24 4.27 -20.56 26.21
CA ASP A 24 4.27 -21.35 24.97
C ASP A 24 4.15 -20.46 23.71
N ILE A 25 3.27 -19.46 23.76
CA ILE A 25 3.14 -18.46 22.67
C ILE A 25 4.42 -17.65 22.51
N LYS A 26 5.04 -17.22 23.60
CA LYS A 26 6.32 -16.52 23.56
C LYS A 26 7.43 -17.41 22.98
N ALA A 27 7.44 -18.69 23.34
CA ALA A 27 8.40 -19.66 22.81
C ALA A 27 8.21 -19.85 21.28
N ASP A 28 6.98 -19.98 20.81
CA ASP A 28 6.67 -20.10 19.39
C ASP A 28 7.08 -18.83 18.61
N LEU A 29 6.78 -17.65 19.13
CA LEU A 29 7.21 -16.39 18.54
C LEU A 29 8.73 -16.25 18.47
N ASN A 30 9.44 -16.62 19.54
CA ASN A 30 10.91 -16.60 19.55
C ASN A 30 11.47 -17.56 18.51
N ARG A 31 10.93 -18.79 18.40
CA ARG A 31 11.31 -19.73 17.34
C ARG A 31 11.06 -19.17 15.93
N ALA A 32 9.90 -18.55 15.72
CA ALA A 32 9.59 -17.92 14.45
C ALA A 32 10.58 -16.80 14.12
N PHE A 33 10.94 -15.95 15.07
CA PHE A 33 11.93 -14.88 14.85
C PHE A 33 13.37 -15.37 14.65
N GLU A 34 13.72 -16.51 15.24
CA GLU A 34 15.04 -17.12 15.05
C GLU A 34 15.19 -17.72 13.65
N ASP A 35 14.07 -18.13 13.05
CA ASP A 35 13.95 -18.65 11.67
C ASP A 35 15.03 -19.68 11.29
N ARG A 36 15.36 -20.56 12.25
CA ARG A 36 16.46 -21.54 12.11
C ARG A 36 16.01 -22.86 11.48
N GLU A 37 14.70 -23.11 11.47
CA GLU A 37 14.13 -24.34 10.93
C GLU A 37 13.79 -24.16 9.46
N ASP A 38 14.31 -25.03 8.64
CA ASP A 38 13.96 -25.08 7.23
C ASP A 38 13.03 -26.27 6.96
N LYS A 39 11.79 -25.95 6.64
CA LYS A 39 10.77 -26.99 6.33
C LYS A 39 10.65 -27.29 4.85
N TYR A 40 11.31 -26.53 3.99
CA TYR A 40 11.23 -26.74 2.55
C TYR A 40 12.23 -27.80 2.09
N GLN A 41 11.73 -28.77 1.31
CA GLN A 41 12.52 -29.80 0.66
C GLN A 41 12.09 -29.87 -0.83
N GLY A 42 12.69 -29.04 -1.67
CA GLY A 42 12.35 -29.01 -3.07
C GLY A 42 13.26 -28.06 -3.86
N ASP A 43 12.99 -27.94 -5.16
CA ASP A 43 13.83 -27.17 -6.09
C ASP A 43 13.27 -25.78 -6.41
N ASP A 44 11.98 -25.52 -6.10
CA ASP A 44 11.28 -24.25 -6.39
C ASP A 44 10.57 -23.72 -5.16
N ILE A 45 11.32 -23.00 -4.33
CA ILE A 45 10.81 -22.42 -3.09
C ILE A 45 9.76 -21.33 -3.36
N ASP A 46 9.89 -20.60 -4.45
CA ASP A 46 8.97 -19.48 -4.77
C ASP A 46 7.58 -20.03 -5.05
N ARG A 47 7.49 -21.07 -5.87
CA ARG A 47 6.23 -21.74 -6.16
C ARG A 47 5.64 -22.43 -4.93
N TRP A 48 6.47 -23.01 -4.09
CA TRP A 48 6.01 -23.63 -2.86
C TRP A 48 5.41 -22.59 -1.89
N LEU A 49 6.10 -21.48 -1.66
CA LEU A 49 5.59 -20.38 -0.80
C LEU A 49 4.32 -19.76 -1.40
N ASP A 50 4.22 -19.63 -2.72
CA ASP A 50 3.04 -19.06 -3.38
C ASP A 50 1.83 -20.00 -3.40
N SER A 51 2.03 -21.29 -3.10
CA SER A 51 0.95 -22.28 -3.04
C SER A 51 0.11 -22.23 -1.76
N MET A 52 0.50 -21.44 -0.76
CA MET A 52 -0.17 -21.36 0.53
C MET A 52 -0.20 -19.94 1.10
N SER A 53 -1.16 -19.68 2.01
CA SER A 53 -1.17 -18.43 2.75
C SER A 53 -0.02 -18.39 3.77
N TYR A 54 0.40 -17.18 4.18
CA TYR A 54 1.39 -17.04 5.24
C TYR A 54 0.88 -17.63 6.58
N LYS A 55 -0.42 -17.54 6.83
CA LYS A 55 -1.06 -18.23 7.95
C LYS A 55 -0.85 -19.75 7.88
N ASP A 56 -1.10 -20.35 6.73
CA ASP A 56 -0.93 -21.80 6.55
C ASP A 56 0.53 -22.23 6.73
N LEU A 57 1.47 -21.42 6.27
CA LEU A 57 2.88 -21.66 6.52
C LEU A 57 3.17 -21.71 8.03
N LEU A 58 2.74 -20.71 8.79
CA LEU A 58 2.99 -20.64 10.23
C LEU A 58 2.27 -21.75 11.01
N GLU A 59 0.98 -21.96 10.75
CA GLU A 59 0.16 -22.86 11.58
C GLU A 59 0.22 -24.32 11.12
N LYS A 60 0.22 -24.60 9.80
CA LYS A 60 0.19 -25.98 9.28
C LYS A 60 1.57 -26.56 9.03
N VAL A 61 2.52 -25.75 8.54
CA VAL A 61 3.86 -26.23 8.20
C VAL A 61 4.79 -26.18 9.41
N TYR A 62 4.82 -25.04 10.11
CA TYR A 62 5.66 -24.86 11.29
C TYR A 62 4.99 -25.33 12.60
N GLY A 63 3.68 -25.48 12.60
CA GLY A 63 2.90 -25.93 13.77
C GLY A 63 2.83 -24.91 14.89
N TYR A 64 2.95 -23.62 14.59
CA TYR A 64 2.88 -22.57 15.61
C TYR A 64 1.43 -22.29 16.02
N SER A 65 1.26 -21.78 17.22
CA SER A 65 -0.02 -21.33 17.73
C SER A 65 -0.64 -20.24 16.83
N PRO A 66 -1.97 -20.20 16.64
CA PRO A 66 -2.66 -19.11 15.97
C PRO A 66 -2.37 -17.71 16.56
N ALA A 67 -1.90 -17.63 17.78
CA ALA A 67 -1.47 -16.38 18.40
C ALA A 67 -0.22 -15.79 17.72
N VAL A 68 0.65 -16.64 17.15
CA VAL A 68 1.80 -16.20 16.33
C VAL A 68 1.32 -15.54 15.05
N THR A 69 0.38 -16.14 14.36
CA THR A 69 -0.27 -15.54 13.20
C THR A 69 -0.89 -14.19 13.54
N LYS A 70 -1.65 -14.12 14.64
CA LYS A 70 -2.26 -12.87 15.13
C LYS A 70 -1.24 -11.78 15.44
N TYR A 71 -0.03 -12.15 15.84
CA TYR A 71 1.06 -11.19 16.04
C TYR A 71 1.54 -10.58 14.72
N PHE A 72 1.70 -11.39 13.68
CA PHE A 72 2.19 -10.95 12.38
C PHE A 72 1.12 -10.31 11.50
N ASP A 73 -0.15 -10.64 11.72
CA ASP A 73 -1.29 -10.20 10.93
C ASP A 73 -1.34 -8.67 10.71
N PRO A 74 -1.22 -7.83 11.75
CA PRO A 74 -1.20 -6.38 11.56
C PRO A 74 0.03 -5.88 10.78
N ILE A 75 1.15 -6.60 10.81
CA ILE A 75 2.36 -6.23 10.06
C ILE A 75 2.11 -6.40 8.57
N ILE A 76 1.59 -7.56 8.19
CA ILE A 76 1.20 -7.87 6.82
C ILE A 76 0.15 -6.86 6.35
N ALA A 77 -0.92 -6.67 7.13
CA ALA A 77 -2.02 -5.79 6.76
C ALA A 77 -1.58 -4.34 6.50
N ILE A 78 -0.69 -3.78 7.33
CA ILE A 78 -0.17 -2.42 7.14
C ILE A 78 0.69 -2.31 5.88
N SER A 79 1.50 -3.32 5.61
CA SER A 79 2.47 -3.30 4.53
C SER A 79 1.85 -3.61 3.18
N MET A 80 0.76 -4.40 3.17
CA MET A 80 0.20 -5.01 1.96
C MET A 80 -1.28 -4.64 1.72
N GLY A 81 -1.69 -3.45 2.07
CA GLY A 81 -2.98 -2.91 1.66
C GLY A 81 -4.19 -3.39 2.45
N GLY A 82 -4.00 -3.84 3.69
CA GLY A 82 -5.08 -4.04 4.66
C GLY A 82 -5.65 -5.46 4.72
N VAL A 83 -5.07 -6.43 4.03
CA VAL A 83 -5.43 -7.86 4.18
C VAL A 83 -4.38 -8.59 5.00
N GLY A 84 -4.79 -9.61 5.73
CA GLY A 84 -3.95 -10.30 6.70
C GLY A 84 -3.22 -11.54 6.19
N CYS A 85 -2.63 -12.27 7.12
CA CYS A 85 -1.85 -13.47 6.87
C CYS A 85 -2.65 -14.61 6.22
N ASP A 86 -3.97 -14.59 6.33
CA ASP A 86 -4.87 -15.60 5.76
C ASP A 86 -5.13 -15.41 4.27
N VAL A 87 -4.87 -14.22 3.75
CA VAL A 87 -5.09 -13.85 2.34
C VAL A 87 -3.78 -13.80 1.57
N TYR A 88 -2.71 -13.25 2.16
CA TYR A 88 -1.43 -13.15 1.49
C TYR A 88 -0.71 -14.49 1.40
N SER A 89 -0.15 -14.79 0.21
CA SER A 89 0.71 -15.96 0.06
C SER A 89 1.98 -15.83 0.92
N ALA A 90 2.55 -16.96 1.31
CA ALA A 90 3.83 -16.96 2.00
C ALA A 90 4.96 -16.38 1.14
N TYR A 91 4.84 -16.43 -0.20
CA TYR A 91 5.75 -15.76 -1.12
C TYR A 91 5.69 -14.23 -0.95
N SER A 92 4.49 -13.64 -0.90
CA SER A 92 4.34 -12.21 -0.65
C SER A 92 4.85 -11.79 0.74
N ALA A 93 4.70 -12.66 1.74
CA ALA A 93 5.29 -12.45 3.07
C ALA A 93 6.82 -12.47 3.03
N ARG A 94 7.43 -13.26 2.16
CA ARG A 94 8.88 -13.29 1.93
C ARG A 94 9.41 -11.97 1.38
N GLU A 95 8.68 -11.32 0.48
CA GLU A 95 9.03 -10.01 -0.05
C GLU A 95 9.01 -8.90 1.03
N LEU A 96 8.32 -9.16 2.14
CA LEU A 96 8.32 -8.34 3.35
C LEU A 96 9.32 -8.82 4.40
N GLU A 97 10.20 -9.75 4.05
CA GLU A 97 11.19 -10.32 4.95
C GLU A 97 10.58 -10.93 6.23
N MET A 98 9.38 -11.50 6.12
CA MET A 98 8.69 -12.11 7.25
C MET A 98 9.35 -13.43 7.66
N PRO A 99 9.33 -13.77 8.95
CA PRO A 99 9.88 -15.02 9.46
C PRO A 99 9.36 -16.28 8.77
N CYS A 100 10.14 -17.34 8.77
CA CYS A 100 9.80 -18.67 8.23
C CYS A 100 9.65 -18.75 6.71
N THR A 101 9.98 -17.68 5.98
CA THR A 101 9.84 -17.62 4.53
C THR A 101 11.16 -17.81 3.77
N ARG A 102 12.27 -18.08 4.46
CA ARG A 102 13.62 -17.99 3.89
C ARG A 102 13.89 -16.63 3.22
N ALA A 103 13.37 -15.58 3.82
CA ALA A 103 13.72 -14.24 3.39
C ALA A 103 15.24 -14.14 3.35
N ARG A 104 15.78 -13.86 2.18
CA ARG A 104 17.21 -13.59 2.09
C ARG A 104 17.44 -12.22 2.68
N TYR A 105 17.75 -12.14 3.95
CA TYR A 105 18.44 -10.98 4.46
C TYR A 105 19.77 -10.89 3.72
N VAL A 106 19.77 -10.21 2.59
CA VAL A 106 20.99 -9.56 2.12
C VAL A 106 21.13 -8.32 3.01
N TYR A 107 21.46 -8.56 4.27
CA TYR A 107 21.94 -7.50 5.12
C TYR A 107 23.32 -7.12 4.58
N ASP A 108 23.31 -6.24 3.60
CA ASP A 108 24.53 -5.55 3.22
C ASP A 108 24.83 -4.57 4.34
N SER A 109 25.69 -4.98 5.27
CA SER A 109 26.16 -4.15 6.38
C SER A 109 26.91 -2.88 5.91
N SER A 110 27.17 -2.73 4.61
CA SER A 110 27.70 -1.53 4.00
C SER A 110 26.62 -0.47 3.73
N ILE A 111 25.34 -0.86 3.69
CA ILE A 111 24.23 0.08 3.55
C ILE A 111 23.80 0.51 4.95
N ASN A 112 24.09 1.75 5.30
CA ASN A 112 23.67 2.34 6.57
C ASN A 112 22.14 2.30 6.65
N GLU A 113 21.55 1.69 7.69
CA GLU A 113 20.08 1.65 7.91
C GLU A 113 19.42 3.03 7.85
N VAL A 114 20.20 4.09 8.15
CA VAL A 114 19.76 5.49 8.05
C VAL A 114 19.58 5.93 6.59
N GLU A 115 20.27 5.31 5.65
CA GLU A 115 20.16 5.64 4.21
C GLU A 115 19.02 4.89 3.51
N MET A 116 18.58 3.76 4.09
CA MET A 116 17.45 2.96 3.59
C MET A 116 16.10 3.34 4.21
N GLY A 117 16.05 4.39 5.00
CA GLY A 117 14.78 4.90 5.53
C GLY A 117 13.79 5.18 4.40
N ALA A 118 12.55 4.73 4.54
CA ALA A 118 11.49 5.00 3.57
C ALA A 118 11.33 6.51 3.38
N LEU A 119 11.91 7.03 2.31
CA LEU A 119 11.84 8.44 1.96
C LEU A 119 10.45 8.73 1.35
N SER A 120 9.76 9.71 1.91
CA SER A 120 8.53 10.21 1.31
C SER A 120 8.84 11.36 0.39
N PHE A 121 8.30 11.33 -0.83
CA PHE A 121 8.39 12.49 -1.70
C PHE A 121 7.77 13.71 -1.00
N PRO A 122 8.40 14.90 -1.03
CA PRO A 122 7.83 16.09 -0.41
C PRO A 122 6.42 16.37 -0.93
N GLY A 123 5.46 16.57 -0.01
CA GLY A 123 4.04 16.62 -0.35
C GLY A 123 3.39 15.26 -0.63
N GLY A 124 4.13 14.16 -0.38
CA GLY A 124 3.68 12.80 -0.67
C GLY A 124 3.56 12.54 -2.18
N ASN A 125 2.87 11.48 -2.56
CA ASN A 125 2.68 11.13 -3.98
C ASN A 125 2.01 12.25 -4.78
N THR A 126 1.16 13.07 -4.15
CA THR A 126 0.55 14.24 -4.79
C THR A 126 1.59 15.24 -5.28
N GLY A 127 2.72 15.39 -4.60
CA GLY A 127 3.84 16.23 -5.02
C GLY A 127 4.35 15.82 -6.40
N SER A 128 4.62 14.53 -6.61
CA SER A 128 5.05 14.01 -7.92
C SER A 128 4.04 14.30 -9.03
N PHE A 129 2.75 14.07 -8.77
CA PHE A 129 1.69 14.37 -9.74
C PHE A 129 1.58 15.87 -10.05
N ARG A 130 1.77 16.73 -9.05
CA ARG A 130 1.76 18.18 -9.27
C ARG A 130 2.88 18.61 -10.22
N HIS A 131 4.06 18.01 -10.11
CA HIS A 131 5.18 18.25 -11.04
C HIS A 131 4.84 17.83 -12.46
N ILE A 132 4.25 16.64 -12.65
CA ILE A 132 3.82 16.14 -13.96
C ILE A 132 2.77 17.08 -14.55
N VAL A 133 1.74 17.46 -13.80
CA VAL A 133 0.67 18.34 -14.26
C VAL A 133 1.21 19.73 -14.61
N LYS A 134 2.11 20.28 -13.79
CA LYS A 134 2.77 21.56 -14.08
C LYS A 134 3.61 21.51 -15.37
N TYR A 135 4.28 20.39 -15.61
CA TYR A 135 5.06 20.19 -16.84
C TYR A 135 4.15 20.13 -18.08
N LEU A 136 3.06 19.38 -17.99
CA LEU A 136 2.11 19.19 -19.11
C LEU A 136 1.23 20.42 -19.36
N ILE A 137 0.82 21.12 -18.30
CA ILE A 137 -0.05 22.31 -18.33
C ILE A 137 0.60 23.39 -17.45
N PRO A 138 1.52 24.19 -18.00
CA PRO A 138 2.31 25.16 -17.22
C PRO A 138 1.50 26.16 -16.39
N GLU A 139 0.29 26.50 -16.82
CA GLU A 139 -0.59 27.42 -16.10
C GLU A 139 -1.43 26.76 -14.98
N SER A 140 -1.32 25.44 -14.83
CA SER A 140 -2.09 24.67 -13.85
C SER A 140 -1.73 25.01 -12.39
N ILE A 141 -0.52 25.44 -12.13
CA ILE A 141 -0.05 25.84 -10.81
C ILE A 141 0.63 27.19 -10.92
N LYS A 142 0.31 28.13 -10.03
CA LYS A 142 0.93 29.47 -10.00
C LYS A 142 2.43 29.38 -9.71
N GLY A 143 3.16 30.41 -10.11
CA GLY A 143 4.61 30.51 -9.87
C GLY A 143 5.47 29.84 -10.95
N GLY A 144 6.75 29.72 -10.67
CA GLY A 144 7.77 29.19 -11.58
C GLY A 144 7.84 27.68 -11.64
N LYS A 145 9.07 27.18 -11.92
CA LYS A 145 9.38 25.74 -11.99
C LYS A 145 10.14 25.25 -10.77
N LYS A 146 10.32 26.11 -9.75
CA LYS A 146 10.98 25.70 -8.52
C LYS A 146 10.09 24.69 -7.79
N PHE A 147 10.74 23.82 -7.04
CA PHE A 147 10.07 22.74 -6.32
C PHE A 147 9.02 23.28 -5.35
N GLU A 148 9.37 24.29 -4.58
CA GLU A 148 8.50 24.95 -3.61
C GLU A 148 7.26 25.59 -4.26
N ASP A 149 7.46 26.23 -5.42
CA ASP A 149 6.36 26.84 -6.19
C ASP A 149 5.34 25.78 -6.59
N ILE A 150 5.81 24.64 -7.09
CA ILE A 150 4.93 23.55 -7.55
C ILE A 150 4.21 22.90 -6.38
N LEU A 151 4.91 22.74 -5.24
CA LEU A 151 4.38 22.03 -4.08
C LEU A 151 3.37 22.87 -3.29
N PHE A 152 3.67 24.15 -3.07
CA PHE A 152 2.90 24.98 -2.13
C PHE A 152 1.93 25.97 -2.80
N ASN A 153 2.14 26.33 -4.05
CA ASN A 153 1.26 27.29 -4.71
C ASN A 153 -0.09 26.69 -5.10
N SER A 154 -1.07 27.57 -5.23
CA SER A 154 -2.45 27.20 -5.54
C SER A 154 -2.60 26.65 -6.96
N ILE A 155 -3.48 25.66 -7.11
CA ILE A 155 -3.84 25.09 -8.40
C ILE A 155 -4.84 26.00 -9.12
N ASN A 156 -4.58 26.30 -10.36
CA ASN A 156 -5.48 26.96 -11.28
C ASN A 156 -6.34 25.91 -12.03
N PHE A 157 -7.41 25.48 -11.41
CA PHE A 157 -8.30 24.46 -11.99
C PHE A 157 -8.86 24.85 -13.35
N LYS A 158 -9.05 26.16 -13.63
CA LYS A 158 -9.54 26.65 -14.92
C LYS A 158 -8.54 26.45 -16.07
N ALA A 159 -7.28 26.21 -15.75
CA ALA A 159 -6.26 25.94 -16.77
C ALA A 159 -6.22 24.48 -17.21
N LEU A 160 -6.84 23.56 -16.48
CA LEU A 160 -6.68 22.12 -16.70
C LEU A 160 -7.37 21.61 -17.98
N ASP A 161 -8.54 22.18 -18.33
CA ASP A 161 -9.35 21.72 -19.48
C ASP A 161 -9.71 22.89 -20.39
N ARG A 162 -8.71 23.55 -20.98
CA ARG A 162 -8.93 24.61 -21.97
C ARG A 162 -8.87 24.04 -23.38
N PRO A 163 -9.72 24.49 -24.31
CA PRO A 163 -9.70 24.05 -25.72
C PRO A 163 -8.35 24.28 -26.41
N SER A 164 -7.59 25.28 -25.97
CA SER A 164 -6.25 25.60 -26.50
C SER A 164 -5.12 24.69 -25.97
N ASN A 165 -5.38 23.87 -24.96
CA ASN A 165 -4.37 23.00 -24.42
C ASN A 165 -4.16 21.80 -25.35
N PRO A 166 -2.91 21.39 -25.59
CA PRO A 166 -2.63 20.12 -26.27
C PRO A 166 -2.99 18.89 -25.41
N ILE A 167 -3.05 19.06 -24.09
CA ILE A 167 -3.41 18.05 -23.09
C ILE A 167 -4.42 18.66 -22.14
N SER A 168 -5.51 17.94 -21.89
CA SER A 168 -6.57 18.37 -20.98
C SER A 168 -6.75 17.38 -19.84
N ILE A 169 -7.02 17.91 -18.64
CA ILE A 169 -7.40 17.15 -17.47
C ILE A 169 -8.80 17.58 -17.06
N ARG A 170 -9.78 16.74 -17.29
CA ARG A 170 -11.19 17.01 -17.00
C ARG A 170 -11.56 16.44 -15.65
N LEU A 171 -11.83 17.31 -14.70
CA LEU A 171 -12.29 16.96 -13.35
C LEU A 171 -13.83 16.87 -13.31
N ASN A 172 -14.35 16.31 -12.22
CA ASN A 172 -15.81 16.13 -12.01
C ASN A 172 -16.51 15.42 -13.16
N SER A 173 -15.77 14.49 -13.80
CA SER A 173 -16.24 13.74 -14.96
C SER A 173 -16.09 12.25 -14.66
N THR A 174 -17.23 11.56 -14.53
CA THR A 174 -17.27 10.14 -14.18
C THR A 174 -17.48 9.30 -15.43
N ALA A 175 -16.50 8.50 -15.81
CA ALA A 175 -16.67 7.53 -16.89
C ALA A 175 -17.65 6.44 -16.46
N ILE A 176 -18.65 6.15 -17.30
CA ILE A 176 -19.71 5.19 -17.01
C ILE A 176 -19.82 4.08 -18.06
N ASP A 177 -19.20 4.24 -19.21
CA ASP A 177 -19.21 3.24 -20.28
C ASP A 177 -18.00 3.44 -21.19
N ILE A 178 -17.30 2.37 -21.50
CA ILE A 178 -16.16 2.34 -22.42
C ILE A 178 -16.36 1.16 -23.37
N ARG A 179 -16.39 1.44 -24.68
CA ARG A 179 -16.57 0.41 -25.71
C ARG A 179 -15.94 0.79 -27.04
N HIS A 180 -15.67 -0.18 -27.88
CA HIS A 180 -15.29 0.08 -29.26
C HIS A 180 -16.42 0.78 -30.01
N ALA A 181 -16.08 1.65 -30.98
CA ALA A 181 -17.05 2.40 -31.76
C ALA A 181 -17.77 1.54 -32.80
N GLY A 182 -17.39 0.29 -32.98
CA GLY A 182 -17.93 -0.72 -33.89
C GLY A 182 -17.49 -2.12 -33.43
N ALA A 183 -17.43 -3.07 -34.36
CA ALA A 183 -16.97 -4.41 -34.07
C ALA A 183 -15.52 -4.39 -33.57
N ILE A 184 -15.21 -5.17 -32.54
CA ILE A 184 -13.93 -5.16 -31.81
C ILE A 184 -12.75 -5.33 -32.76
N ASP A 185 -12.82 -6.30 -33.66
CA ASP A 185 -11.72 -6.67 -34.56
C ASP A 185 -11.39 -5.62 -35.63
N THR A 186 -12.32 -4.72 -35.93
CA THR A 186 -12.18 -3.73 -37.03
C THR A 186 -12.27 -2.29 -36.59
N SER A 187 -12.68 -2.05 -35.35
CA SER A 187 -12.85 -0.69 -34.85
C SER A 187 -11.50 0.01 -34.64
N LYS A 188 -11.42 1.20 -35.24
CA LYS A 188 -10.24 2.08 -35.08
C LYS A 188 -10.41 3.09 -33.94
N HIS A 189 -11.53 3.06 -33.23
CA HIS A 189 -11.87 4.04 -32.22
C HIS A 189 -12.59 3.39 -31.04
N VAL A 190 -12.44 4.03 -29.89
CA VAL A 190 -13.13 3.72 -28.64
C VAL A 190 -14.00 4.91 -28.26
N ILE A 191 -15.19 4.64 -27.74
CA ILE A 191 -16.10 5.66 -27.19
C ILE A 191 -16.06 5.55 -25.67
N VAL A 192 -15.78 6.66 -25.01
CA VAL A 192 -15.93 6.83 -23.57
C VAL A 192 -17.17 7.68 -23.33
N THR A 193 -18.15 7.10 -22.65
CA THR A 193 -19.33 7.84 -22.17
C THR A 193 -19.05 8.23 -20.71
N TYR A 194 -19.27 9.49 -20.38
CA TYR A 194 -19.03 10.04 -19.06
C TYR A 194 -20.12 11.02 -18.65
N GLN A 195 -20.30 11.17 -17.35
CA GLN A 195 -21.22 12.14 -16.75
C GLN A 195 -20.42 13.33 -16.23
N GLU A 196 -20.84 14.53 -16.60
CA GLU A 196 -20.27 15.79 -16.14
C GLU A 196 -21.40 16.79 -15.85
N ASN A 197 -21.47 17.32 -14.64
CA ASN A 197 -22.49 18.27 -14.19
C ASN A 197 -23.94 17.80 -14.48
N GLY A 198 -24.23 16.52 -14.28
CA GLY A 198 -25.54 15.92 -14.53
C GLY A 198 -25.84 15.59 -16.01
N LEU A 199 -24.98 15.96 -16.94
CA LEU A 199 -25.13 15.69 -18.36
C LEU A 199 -24.28 14.50 -18.79
N VAL A 200 -24.86 13.64 -19.62
CA VAL A 200 -24.15 12.53 -20.26
C VAL A 200 -23.49 12.98 -21.54
N LYS A 201 -22.19 12.80 -21.63
CA LYS A 201 -21.36 13.20 -22.79
C LYS A 201 -20.56 12.02 -23.32
N ARG A 202 -20.04 12.14 -24.54
CA ARG A 202 -19.19 11.12 -25.15
C ARG A 202 -17.92 11.72 -25.74
N VAL A 203 -16.84 10.97 -25.61
CA VAL A 203 -15.58 11.26 -26.30
C VAL A 203 -15.24 10.05 -27.17
N LYS A 204 -14.86 10.32 -28.42
CA LYS A 204 -14.33 9.34 -29.37
C LYS A 204 -12.80 9.46 -29.39
N ALA A 205 -12.09 8.41 -29.01
CA ALA A 205 -10.64 8.38 -28.97
C ALA A 205 -10.08 7.27 -29.87
N LYS A 206 -8.82 7.41 -30.30
CA LYS A 206 -8.12 6.32 -31.01
C LYS A 206 -7.75 5.21 -30.05
N THR A 207 -7.34 5.56 -28.84
CA THR A 207 -6.90 4.63 -27.79
C THR A 207 -7.38 5.15 -26.44
N VAL A 208 -7.68 4.23 -25.53
CA VAL A 208 -8.03 4.52 -24.13
C VAL A 208 -7.14 3.69 -23.23
N VAL A 209 -6.55 4.33 -22.24
CA VAL A 209 -5.86 3.66 -21.12
C VAL A 209 -6.76 3.74 -19.90
N SER A 210 -7.18 2.58 -19.41
CA SER A 210 -7.99 2.48 -18.20
C SER A 210 -7.05 2.38 -16.98
N ALA A 211 -6.93 3.47 -16.23
CA ALA A 211 -6.14 3.54 -14.99
C ALA A 211 -7.03 3.48 -13.74
N ILE A 212 -8.12 2.71 -13.79
CA ILE A 212 -9.07 2.51 -12.71
C ILE A 212 -8.92 1.08 -12.12
N GLY A 213 -9.43 0.88 -10.92
CA GLY A 213 -9.44 -0.46 -10.33
C GLY A 213 -10.29 -1.45 -11.15
N GLY A 214 -9.82 -2.69 -11.29
CA GLY A 214 -10.51 -3.74 -12.04
C GLY A 214 -11.96 -3.98 -11.57
N TRP A 215 -12.21 -3.78 -10.28
CA TRP A 215 -13.54 -3.88 -9.68
C TRP A 215 -14.57 -2.88 -10.23
N VAL A 216 -14.12 -1.70 -10.71
CA VAL A 216 -14.94 -0.76 -11.46
C VAL A 216 -14.88 -1.08 -12.96
N GLY A 217 -13.68 -1.37 -13.47
CA GLY A 217 -13.43 -1.64 -14.89
C GLY A 217 -14.35 -2.70 -15.46
N LYS A 218 -14.56 -3.81 -14.75
CA LYS A 218 -15.47 -4.90 -15.15
C LYS A 218 -16.92 -4.46 -15.40
N HIS A 219 -17.35 -3.34 -14.82
CA HIS A 219 -18.72 -2.85 -14.99
C HIS A 219 -18.86 -1.84 -16.13
N ILE A 220 -17.84 -1.05 -16.40
CA ILE A 220 -17.91 0.06 -17.38
C ILE A 220 -17.23 -0.25 -18.70
N ILE A 221 -16.25 -1.14 -18.75
CA ILE A 221 -15.58 -1.56 -20.00
C ILE A 221 -16.35 -2.76 -20.56
N LYS A 222 -17.06 -2.52 -21.66
CA LYS A 222 -18.04 -3.51 -22.20
C LYS A 222 -17.40 -4.63 -23.02
N ASP A 223 -16.25 -4.35 -23.61
CA ASP A 223 -15.60 -5.25 -24.57
C ASP A 223 -14.39 -5.98 -23.94
N LEU A 224 -14.39 -6.19 -22.62
CA LEU A 224 -13.34 -6.95 -21.96
C LEU A 224 -13.41 -8.43 -22.33
N PRO A 225 -12.29 -9.06 -22.66
CA PRO A 225 -12.21 -10.53 -22.77
C PRO A 225 -12.69 -11.20 -21.48
N HIS A 226 -13.35 -12.35 -21.61
CA HIS A 226 -13.86 -13.11 -20.46
C HIS A 226 -12.77 -13.43 -19.43
N ILE A 227 -11.58 -13.81 -19.88
CA ILE A 227 -10.45 -14.09 -19.00
C ILE A 227 -10.11 -12.90 -18.09
N ILE A 228 -10.17 -11.68 -18.59
CA ILE A 228 -9.92 -10.46 -17.82
C ILE A 228 -11.10 -10.17 -16.87
N THR A 229 -12.32 -10.34 -17.35
CA THR A 229 -13.52 -10.13 -16.53
C THR A 229 -13.56 -11.12 -15.37
N ASP A 230 -13.19 -12.37 -15.60
CA ASP A 230 -13.16 -13.41 -14.58
C ASP A 230 -12.05 -13.13 -13.57
N ALA A 231 -10.85 -12.80 -14.04
CA ALA A 231 -9.76 -12.37 -13.15
C ALA A 231 -10.16 -11.18 -12.26
N TYR A 232 -10.90 -10.20 -12.80
CA TYR A 232 -11.37 -9.05 -12.01
C TYR A 232 -12.41 -9.40 -10.94
N LYS A 233 -13.07 -10.56 -11.03
CA LYS A 233 -14.00 -11.04 -10.00
C LYS A 233 -13.27 -11.59 -8.77
N GLU A 234 -12.06 -12.12 -8.98
CA GLU A 234 -11.24 -12.71 -7.90
C GLU A 234 -10.56 -11.65 -7.03
N PHE A 235 -10.44 -10.40 -7.51
CA PHE A 235 -9.83 -9.33 -6.73
C PHE A 235 -10.78 -8.77 -5.67
N HIS A 236 -10.39 -8.93 -4.41
CA HIS A 236 -11.05 -8.36 -3.25
C HIS A 236 -10.22 -7.21 -2.70
N HIS A 237 -10.86 -6.08 -2.43
CA HIS A 237 -10.21 -4.91 -1.85
C HIS A 237 -10.53 -4.82 -0.37
N SER A 238 -9.51 -4.76 0.45
CA SER A 238 -9.66 -4.55 1.88
C SER A 238 -9.78 -3.07 2.19
N PRO A 239 -10.68 -2.67 3.10
CA PRO A 239 -10.71 -1.30 3.59
C PRO A 239 -9.49 -1.04 4.48
N ILE A 240 -8.83 0.09 4.27
CA ILE A 240 -7.76 0.59 5.13
C ILE A 240 -8.08 2.01 5.58
N LEU A 241 -7.88 2.29 6.86
CA LEU A 241 -8.00 3.63 7.40
C LEU A 241 -6.62 4.16 7.82
N VAL A 242 -6.20 5.22 7.17
CA VAL A 242 -4.98 5.95 7.52
C VAL A 242 -5.36 7.30 8.08
N VAL A 243 -4.90 7.60 9.30
CA VAL A 243 -5.17 8.86 9.98
C VAL A 243 -3.86 9.62 10.16
N ASN A 244 -3.77 10.80 9.57
CA ASN A 244 -2.64 11.70 9.78
C ASN A 244 -2.98 12.69 10.89
N VAL A 245 -2.23 12.66 11.98
CA VAL A 245 -2.43 13.52 13.14
C VAL A 245 -1.30 14.53 13.23
N ALA A 246 -1.63 15.81 13.02
CA ALA A 246 -0.68 16.89 13.26
C ALA A 246 -0.59 17.18 14.76
N VAL A 247 0.60 17.11 15.31
CA VAL A 247 0.88 17.44 16.70
C VAL A 247 1.70 18.72 16.80
N ARG A 248 1.51 19.50 17.88
CA ARG A 248 2.25 20.74 18.07
C ARG A 248 3.75 20.51 18.25
N HIS A 249 4.14 19.39 18.87
CA HIS A 249 5.53 18.96 19.04
C HIS A 249 5.59 17.45 19.27
N TRP A 250 6.72 16.87 18.98
CA TRP A 250 6.98 15.42 19.14
C TRP A 250 7.71 15.07 20.46
N ARG A 251 8.05 16.04 21.28
CA ARG A 251 8.89 15.86 22.48
C ARG A 251 8.32 14.84 23.45
N PHE A 252 7.00 14.78 23.64
CA PHE A 252 6.36 13.78 24.49
C PHE A 252 6.64 12.33 24.04
N LEU A 253 6.77 12.09 22.75
CA LEU A 253 7.14 10.76 22.23
C LEU A 253 8.59 10.43 22.52
N ASN A 254 9.49 11.43 22.45
CA ASN A 254 10.87 11.28 22.86
C ASN A 254 11.01 10.99 24.37
N GLU A 255 10.23 11.66 25.21
CA GLU A 255 10.17 11.39 26.66
C GLU A 255 9.68 9.98 26.95
N LEU A 256 8.77 9.44 26.16
CA LEU A 256 8.30 8.06 26.23
C LEU A 256 9.31 7.04 25.65
N GLY A 257 10.29 7.51 24.87
CA GLY A 257 11.26 6.66 24.18
C GLY A 257 10.66 5.87 23.01
N ILE A 258 9.62 6.39 22.35
CA ILE A 258 8.93 5.72 21.27
C ILE A 258 8.89 6.57 19.99
N SER A 259 9.16 5.94 18.84
CA SER A 259 8.99 6.53 17.50
C SER A 259 7.85 5.85 16.73
N SER A 260 7.54 4.63 17.11
CA SER A 260 6.41 3.87 16.60
C SER A 260 5.89 2.94 17.69
N ALA A 261 4.63 2.56 17.61
CA ALA A 261 4.06 1.58 18.51
C ALA A 261 2.98 0.75 17.81
N ARG A 262 2.77 -0.43 18.35
CA ARG A 262 1.77 -1.38 17.90
C ARG A 262 0.93 -1.83 19.08
N TRP A 263 -0.35 -2.06 18.81
CA TRP A 263 -1.28 -2.62 19.81
C TRP A 263 -2.21 -3.63 19.13
N PHE A 264 -2.78 -4.52 19.92
CA PHE A 264 -3.52 -5.69 19.44
C PHE A 264 -5.00 -5.66 19.81
N GLU A 265 -5.44 -4.66 20.54
CA GLU A 265 -6.82 -4.53 21.01
C GLU A 265 -7.32 -3.10 20.78
N GLY A 266 -8.62 -2.96 20.54
CA GLY A 266 -9.25 -1.66 20.28
C GLY A 266 -9.17 -1.20 18.82
N PHE A 267 -9.37 0.08 18.63
CA PHE A 267 -9.38 0.68 17.29
C PHE A 267 -7.97 1.00 16.80
N GLY A 268 -7.70 0.63 15.56
CA GLY A 268 -6.37 0.77 14.98
C GLY A 268 -5.40 -0.30 15.48
N ASN A 269 -4.16 -0.28 15.03
CA ASN A 269 -3.15 -1.26 15.39
C ASN A 269 -1.72 -0.75 15.37
N PHE A 270 -1.48 0.41 14.79
CA PHE A 270 -0.11 0.92 14.60
C PHE A 270 -0.09 2.43 14.47
N PHE A 271 0.95 3.07 15.01
CA PHE A 271 1.36 4.41 14.62
C PHE A 271 2.87 4.50 14.41
N SER A 272 3.29 5.44 13.60
CA SER A 272 4.69 5.84 13.46
C SER A 272 4.79 7.36 13.30
N ILE A 273 5.91 7.91 13.78
CA ILE A 273 6.29 9.28 13.45
C ILE A 273 6.75 9.28 11.99
N ARG A 274 6.16 10.15 11.18
CA ARG A 274 6.60 10.36 9.82
C ARG A 274 7.44 11.64 9.78
N ARG A 275 8.68 11.51 9.32
CA ARG A 275 9.49 12.65 8.97
C ARG A 275 9.26 12.96 7.50
N PRO A 276 8.71 14.13 7.13
CA PRO A 276 8.69 14.55 5.75
C PRO A 276 10.13 14.79 5.27
N MET A 277 10.38 14.56 3.99
CA MET A 277 11.61 15.04 3.39
C MET A 277 11.62 16.56 3.43
N ASP A 278 12.75 17.13 3.80
CA ASP A 278 12.97 18.57 3.71
C ASP A 278 13.01 18.98 2.23
N THR A 279 12.42 20.13 1.92
CA THR A 279 12.42 20.73 0.58
C THR A 279 13.67 21.54 0.36
#